data_c1c7b66d7b942e277384091860454372
#
_entry.id   c1c7b66d7b942e277384091860454372
#
_cell.length_a   1.000
_cell.length_b   1.000
_cell.length_c   1.000
_cell.angle_alpha   90.00
_cell.angle_beta   90.00
_cell.angle_gamma   90.00
#
_symmetry.space_group_name_H-M   'P 1'
#
loop_
_entity.id
_entity.type
_entity.pdbx_description
1 polymer ?
#
loop_
_entity_poly.entity_id
_entity_poly.type
_entity_poly.pdbx_seq_one_letter_code
_entity_poly.pdbx_strand_id
1 'polypeptide(L)'
;GLALDLTVPDENGEAWDFSRPSMRAKAERLLDAQAPTLLVGSPMCTAFSTWQFVNNKKRDKNVVEAEKKAGLVHLRWMCKLYMKQAKAGRLFLHEHPANATSWSEPCVLEVLQHRGVARVTADQCQLGQEAENGEPVKKPTGFMSNCEDILDQLHRRCTGKGGGCS
;
A
#
# COMPACT_ATOMS: atom_id res chain seq x y z
N GLY A 1 17.16 7.16 -0.98
CA GLY A 1 16.22 6.09 -1.39
C GLY A 1 15.89 6.19 -2.87
N LEU A 2 15.31 5.12 -3.40
CA LEU A 2 14.86 5.05 -4.78
C LEU A 2 13.33 4.98 -4.79
N ALA A 3 12.67 5.81 -5.62
CA ALA A 3 11.23 5.76 -5.84
C ALA A 3 10.93 5.10 -7.18
N LEU A 4 10.02 4.13 -7.20
CA LEU A 4 9.55 3.44 -8.39
C LEU A 4 8.04 3.69 -8.50
N ASP A 5 7.66 4.64 -9.36
CA ASP A 5 6.27 5.11 -9.50
C ASP A 5 5.97 5.43 -10.97
N LEU A 6 4.69 5.40 -11.35
CA LEU A 6 4.24 5.74 -12.71
C LEU A 6 4.67 7.13 -13.18
N THR A 7 4.87 8.06 -12.24
CA THR A 7 5.26 9.45 -12.51
C THR A 7 6.76 9.66 -12.53
N VAL A 8 7.55 8.66 -12.10
CA VAL A 8 9.01 8.70 -12.07
C VAL A 8 9.53 7.78 -13.18
N PRO A 9 10.17 8.32 -14.22
CA PRO A 9 10.74 7.49 -15.28
C PRO A 9 11.99 6.73 -14.79
N ASP A 10 12.24 5.59 -15.41
CA ASP A 10 13.48 4.85 -15.26
C ASP A 10 14.63 5.50 -16.09
N GLU A 11 15.79 4.85 -16.11
CA GLU A 11 16.98 5.32 -16.87
C GLU A 11 16.77 5.37 -18.39
N ASN A 12 15.71 4.73 -18.91
CA ASN A 12 15.34 4.73 -20.33
C ASN A 12 14.18 5.70 -20.62
N GLY A 13 13.68 6.42 -19.63
CA GLY A 13 12.51 7.30 -19.74
C GLY A 13 11.18 6.55 -19.67
N GLU A 14 11.15 5.25 -19.32
CA GLU A 14 9.93 4.48 -19.17
C GLU A 14 9.33 4.57 -17.76
N ALA A 15 7.99 4.75 -17.69
CA ALA A 15 7.27 4.73 -16.42
C ALA A 15 7.34 3.36 -15.75
N TRP A 16 7.40 3.34 -14.42
CA TRP A 16 7.35 2.10 -13.62
C TRP A 16 5.92 1.52 -13.56
N ASP A 17 5.43 1.11 -14.71
CA ASP A 17 4.11 0.47 -14.82
C ASP A 17 4.18 -1.00 -14.37
N PHE A 18 3.80 -1.26 -13.12
CA PHE A 18 3.80 -2.60 -12.54
C PHE A 18 2.65 -3.51 -13.03
N SER A 19 1.76 -3.04 -13.91
CA SER A 19 0.89 -3.93 -14.68
C SER A 19 1.71 -4.81 -15.64
N ARG A 20 2.85 -4.30 -16.12
CA ARG A 20 3.79 -4.97 -17.05
C ARG A 20 4.72 -5.94 -16.30
N PRO A 21 4.74 -7.24 -16.68
CA PRO A 21 5.64 -8.22 -16.05
C PRO A 21 7.12 -7.85 -16.15
N SER A 22 7.55 -7.21 -17.25
CA SER A 22 8.92 -6.75 -17.45
C SER A 22 9.36 -5.73 -16.41
N MET A 23 8.46 -4.77 -16.07
CA MET A 23 8.74 -3.74 -15.06
C MET A 23 8.79 -4.33 -13.65
N ARG A 24 7.90 -5.28 -13.33
CA ARG A 24 8.01 -6.03 -12.06
C ARG A 24 9.33 -6.77 -11.95
N ALA A 25 9.75 -7.49 -13.01
CA ALA A 25 11.03 -8.19 -13.03
C ALA A 25 12.24 -7.24 -12.92
N LYS A 26 12.16 -6.04 -13.53
CA LYS A 26 13.19 -4.99 -13.41
C LYS A 26 13.28 -4.48 -11.97
N ALA A 27 12.13 -4.17 -11.33
CA ALA A 27 12.08 -3.74 -9.95
C ALA A 27 12.60 -4.81 -8.98
N GLU A 28 12.29 -6.10 -9.21
CA GLU A 28 12.83 -7.22 -8.42
C GLU A 28 14.35 -7.28 -8.51
N ARG A 29 14.94 -7.13 -9.70
CA ARG A 29 16.39 -7.07 -9.87
C ARG A 29 17.04 -5.91 -9.13
N LEU A 30 16.42 -4.72 -9.18
CA LEU A 30 16.90 -3.56 -8.42
C LEU A 30 16.83 -3.79 -6.92
N LEU A 31 15.73 -4.36 -6.43
CA LEU A 31 15.57 -4.72 -5.02
C LEU A 31 16.67 -5.71 -4.57
N ASP A 32 16.98 -6.68 -5.41
CA ASP A 32 18.05 -7.66 -5.12
C ASP A 32 19.44 -7.03 -5.10
N ALA A 33 19.73 -6.18 -6.08
CA ALA A 33 21.02 -5.52 -6.21
C ALA A 33 21.28 -4.51 -5.08
N GLN A 34 20.25 -3.76 -4.68
CA GLN A 34 20.36 -2.71 -3.65
C GLN A 34 20.17 -3.23 -2.23
N ALA A 35 19.45 -4.34 -2.07
CA ALA A 35 19.14 -4.93 -0.77
C ALA A 35 18.75 -3.89 0.31
N PRO A 36 17.77 -3.00 0.04
CA PRO A 36 17.47 -1.87 0.91
C PRO A 36 17.04 -2.34 2.30
N THR A 37 17.42 -1.58 3.32
CA THR A 37 17.01 -1.84 4.70
C THR A 37 15.49 -1.83 4.86
N LEU A 38 14.81 -0.89 4.19
CA LEU A 38 13.35 -0.74 4.22
C LEU A 38 12.77 -0.68 2.81
N LEU A 39 11.76 -1.50 2.57
CA LEU A 39 10.89 -1.43 1.39
C LEU A 39 9.55 -0.84 1.77
N VAL A 40 9.18 0.30 1.22
CA VAL A 40 7.84 0.88 1.37
C VAL A 40 7.00 0.59 0.14
N GLY A 41 5.76 0.14 0.34
CA GLY A 41 4.86 -0.14 -0.76
C GLY A 41 3.43 0.33 -0.50
N SER A 42 2.89 1.07 -1.47
CA SER A 42 1.49 1.53 -1.50
C SER A 42 0.87 1.09 -2.83
N PRO A 43 0.50 -0.20 -2.97
CA PRO A 43 -0.08 -0.68 -4.22
C PRO A 43 -1.42 0.00 -4.48
N MET A 44 -1.83 0.07 -5.76
CA MET A 44 -3.08 0.71 -6.16
C MET A 44 -4.27 0.15 -5.37
N CYS A 45 -4.97 1.03 -4.64
CA CYS A 45 -6.09 0.66 -3.77
C CYS A 45 -7.46 0.74 -4.45
N THR A 46 -7.56 1.31 -5.66
CA THR A 46 -8.84 1.61 -6.33
C THR A 46 -9.75 0.39 -6.42
N ALA A 47 -9.21 -0.76 -6.83
CA ALA A 47 -9.98 -2.00 -6.98
C ALA A 47 -10.48 -2.60 -5.64
N PHE A 48 -9.93 -2.16 -4.51
CA PHE A 48 -10.22 -2.66 -3.16
C PHE A 48 -10.98 -1.65 -2.29
N SER A 49 -11.29 -0.48 -2.82
CA SER A 49 -12.00 0.57 -2.10
C SER A 49 -13.45 0.17 -1.83
N THR A 50 -13.92 0.42 -0.61
CA THR A 50 -15.33 0.21 -0.24
C THR A 50 -16.30 1.09 -1.05
N TRP A 51 -15.86 2.25 -1.54
CA TRP A 51 -16.63 3.10 -2.46
C TRP A 51 -16.95 2.41 -3.77
N GLN A 52 -16.17 1.41 -4.19
CA GLN A 52 -16.47 0.63 -5.39
C GLN A 52 -17.76 -0.18 -5.25
N PHE A 53 -18.17 -0.59 -4.05
CA PHE A 53 -19.45 -1.29 -3.86
C PHE A 53 -20.65 -0.43 -4.26
N VAL A 54 -20.57 0.88 -4.06
CA VAL A 54 -21.64 1.82 -4.45
C VAL A 54 -21.58 2.08 -5.96
N ASN A 55 -20.39 2.32 -6.50
CA ASN A 55 -20.18 2.69 -7.90
C ASN A 55 -20.34 1.48 -8.84
N ASN A 56 -19.93 0.29 -8.42
CA ASN A 56 -19.93 -0.92 -9.25
C ASN A 56 -21.34 -1.42 -9.60
N LYS A 57 -22.38 -1.01 -8.85
CA LYS A 57 -23.78 -1.33 -9.21
C LYS A 57 -24.21 -0.76 -10.56
N LYS A 58 -23.51 0.30 -11.04
CA LYS A 58 -23.79 1.01 -12.31
C LYS A 58 -22.74 0.75 -13.39
N ARG A 59 -21.71 -0.06 -13.12
CA ARG A 59 -20.59 -0.32 -14.03
C ARG A 59 -20.70 -1.70 -14.65
N ASP A 60 -20.11 -1.88 -15.84
CA ASP A 60 -19.98 -3.19 -16.47
C ASP A 60 -19.20 -4.15 -15.54
N LYS A 61 -19.79 -5.31 -15.28
CA LYS A 61 -19.23 -6.32 -14.38
C LYS A 61 -17.88 -6.86 -14.88
N ASN A 62 -17.72 -6.98 -16.20
CA ASN A 62 -16.47 -7.47 -16.81
C ASN A 62 -15.33 -6.48 -16.58
N VAL A 63 -15.61 -5.18 -16.67
CA VAL A 63 -14.62 -4.12 -16.41
C VAL A 63 -14.21 -4.14 -14.94
N VAL A 64 -15.17 -4.24 -14.01
CA VAL A 64 -14.91 -4.30 -12.57
C VAL A 64 -14.06 -5.53 -12.21
N GLU A 65 -14.38 -6.69 -12.81
CA GLU A 65 -13.63 -7.93 -12.57
C GLU A 65 -12.21 -7.84 -13.14
N ALA A 66 -12.02 -7.26 -14.31
CA ALA A 66 -10.72 -7.05 -14.93
C ALA A 66 -9.84 -6.11 -14.06
N GLU A 67 -10.41 -5.01 -13.57
CA GLU A 67 -9.71 -4.09 -12.65
C GLU A 67 -9.31 -4.79 -11.33
N LYS A 68 -10.22 -5.58 -10.75
CA LYS A 68 -9.93 -6.36 -9.55
C LYS A 68 -8.81 -7.36 -9.80
N LYS A 69 -8.85 -8.08 -10.92
CA LYS A 69 -7.80 -9.03 -11.31
C LYS A 69 -6.44 -8.34 -11.47
N ALA A 70 -6.39 -7.18 -12.13
CA ALA A 70 -5.17 -6.39 -12.27
C ALA A 70 -4.63 -5.91 -10.92
N GLY A 71 -5.51 -5.38 -10.05
CA GLY A 71 -5.14 -4.98 -8.68
C GLY A 71 -4.59 -6.13 -7.86
N LEU A 72 -5.19 -7.33 -7.98
CA LEU A 72 -4.70 -8.55 -7.29
C LEU A 72 -3.33 -8.99 -7.78
N VAL A 73 -3.02 -8.85 -9.05
CA VAL A 73 -1.68 -9.17 -9.59
C VAL A 73 -0.63 -8.28 -8.90
N HIS A 74 -0.89 -6.98 -8.82
CA HIS A 74 0.02 -6.03 -8.18
C HIS A 74 0.15 -6.30 -6.67
N LEU A 75 -0.98 -6.49 -5.97
CA LEU A 75 -0.98 -6.77 -4.53
C LEU A 75 -0.21 -8.05 -4.18
N ARG A 76 -0.44 -9.14 -4.91
CA ARG A 76 0.28 -10.41 -4.72
C ARG A 76 1.77 -10.27 -4.96
N TRP A 77 2.15 -9.51 -5.98
CA TRP A 77 3.55 -9.23 -6.25
C TRP A 77 4.19 -8.44 -5.10
N MET A 78 3.53 -7.40 -4.59
CA MET A 78 4.02 -6.64 -3.42
C MET A 78 4.15 -7.53 -2.18
N CYS A 79 3.16 -8.37 -1.88
CA CYS A 79 3.23 -9.33 -0.76
C CYS A 79 4.44 -10.28 -0.89
N LYS A 80 4.74 -10.76 -2.11
CA LYS A 80 5.95 -11.55 -2.38
C LYS A 80 7.23 -10.78 -2.02
N LEU A 81 7.30 -9.48 -2.36
CA LEU A 81 8.45 -8.63 -2.05
C LEU A 81 8.59 -8.40 -0.54
N TYR A 82 7.48 -8.17 0.17
CA TYR A 82 7.49 -8.04 1.63
C TYR A 82 8.02 -9.31 2.32
N MET A 83 7.53 -10.47 1.88
CA MET A 83 8.03 -11.75 2.40
C MET A 83 9.51 -11.98 2.09
N LYS A 84 9.99 -11.52 0.91
CA LYS A 84 11.40 -11.55 0.56
C LYS A 84 12.25 -10.69 1.48
N GLN A 85 11.79 -9.45 1.79
CA GLN A 85 12.44 -8.56 2.75
C GLN A 85 12.49 -9.20 4.13
N ALA A 86 11.36 -9.67 4.66
CA ALA A 86 11.27 -10.27 5.99
C ALA A 86 12.18 -11.50 6.14
N LYS A 87 12.15 -12.42 5.17
CA LYS A 87 13.02 -13.61 5.15
C LYS A 87 14.52 -13.29 5.08
N ALA A 88 14.86 -12.13 4.52
CA ALA A 88 16.25 -11.65 4.46
C ALA A 88 16.64 -10.79 5.68
N GLY A 89 15.81 -10.73 6.73
CA GLY A 89 16.05 -9.91 7.92
C GLY A 89 15.96 -8.41 7.69
N ARG A 90 15.32 -7.98 6.59
CA ARG A 90 15.11 -6.58 6.25
C ARG A 90 13.67 -6.16 6.51
N LEU A 91 13.44 -4.86 6.53
CA LEU A 91 12.16 -4.26 6.89
C LEU A 91 11.29 -4.01 5.66
N PHE A 92 9.97 -4.02 5.88
CA PHE A 92 9.00 -3.50 4.93
C PHE A 92 7.92 -2.69 5.64
N LEU A 93 7.28 -1.80 4.87
CA LEU A 93 6.08 -1.07 5.26
C LEU A 93 5.08 -1.13 4.11
N HIS A 94 3.89 -1.64 4.37
CA HIS A 94 2.76 -1.63 3.45
C HIS A 94 1.72 -0.61 3.91
N GLU A 95 1.27 0.24 3.00
CA GLU A 95 0.20 1.21 3.23
C GLU A 95 -1.02 0.88 2.38
N HIS A 96 -2.22 0.89 2.98
CA HIS A 96 -3.48 0.79 2.26
C HIS A 96 -4.63 1.41 3.06
N PRO A 97 -5.74 1.88 2.44
CA PRO A 97 -6.89 2.38 3.19
C PRO A 97 -7.35 1.36 4.24
N ALA A 98 -7.66 1.82 5.46
CA ALA A 98 -7.92 0.92 6.58
C ALA A 98 -9.08 -0.06 6.33
N ASN A 99 -10.09 0.37 5.54
CA ASN A 99 -11.28 -0.41 5.23
C ASN A 99 -11.22 -1.08 3.84
N ALA A 100 -10.05 -1.12 3.19
CA ALA A 100 -9.92 -1.78 1.90
C ALA A 100 -10.13 -3.29 2.01
N THR A 101 -10.81 -3.87 1.03
CA THR A 101 -11.04 -5.34 1.00
C THR A 101 -9.75 -6.13 0.80
N SER A 102 -8.68 -5.48 0.33
CA SER A 102 -7.35 -6.06 0.19
C SER A 102 -6.80 -6.68 1.48
N TRP A 103 -7.18 -6.15 2.65
CA TRP A 103 -6.75 -6.68 3.95
C TRP A 103 -7.25 -8.10 4.23
N SER A 104 -8.30 -8.55 3.52
CA SER A 104 -8.84 -9.91 3.60
C SER A 104 -8.33 -10.82 2.47
N GLU A 105 -7.47 -10.33 1.58
CA GLU A 105 -6.93 -11.14 0.51
C GLU A 105 -5.91 -12.17 1.06
N PRO A 106 -5.92 -13.42 0.58
CA PRO A 106 -5.06 -14.48 1.11
C PRO A 106 -3.58 -14.13 1.16
N CYS A 107 -3.07 -13.42 0.16
CA CYS A 107 -1.66 -13.00 0.12
C CYS A 107 -1.30 -12.01 1.23
N VAL A 108 -2.22 -11.12 1.63
CA VAL A 108 -2.01 -10.18 2.74
C VAL A 108 -2.11 -10.90 4.08
N LEU A 109 -3.07 -11.82 4.22
CA LEU A 109 -3.22 -12.64 5.42
C LEU A 109 -2.00 -13.52 5.66
N GLU A 110 -1.40 -14.08 4.59
CA GLU A 110 -0.15 -14.84 4.68
C GLU A 110 1.01 -13.97 5.22
N VAL A 111 1.14 -12.72 4.74
CA VAL A 111 2.15 -11.79 5.27
C VAL A 111 1.89 -11.46 6.74
N LEU A 112 0.63 -11.21 7.12
CA LEU A 112 0.24 -10.93 8.51
C LEU A 112 0.50 -12.11 9.47
N GLN A 113 0.47 -13.34 8.99
CA GLN A 113 0.79 -14.53 9.79
C GLN A 113 2.30 -14.73 9.99
N HIS A 114 3.14 -14.01 9.26
CA HIS A 114 4.58 -14.12 9.43
C HIS A 114 5.01 -13.53 10.78
N ARG A 115 5.91 -14.25 11.48
CA ARG A 115 6.40 -13.83 12.79
C ARG A 115 6.96 -12.41 12.78
N GLY A 116 6.52 -11.58 13.72
CA GLY A 116 6.95 -10.18 13.87
C GLY A 116 6.23 -9.20 12.95
N VAL A 117 5.28 -9.66 12.12
CA VAL A 117 4.45 -8.76 11.32
C VAL A 117 3.19 -8.40 12.10
N ALA A 118 2.89 -7.11 12.12
CA ALA A 118 1.67 -6.58 12.72
C ALA A 118 1.05 -5.50 11.82
N ARG A 119 -0.19 -5.14 12.13
CA ARG A 119 -0.93 -4.07 11.46
C ARG A 119 -1.47 -3.08 12.47
N VAL A 120 -1.34 -1.78 12.17
CA VAL A 120 -1.98 -0.68 12.90
C VAL A 120 -2.84 0.15 11.97
N THR A 121 -3.69 1.00 12.54
CA THR A 121 -4.47 1.98 11.78
C THR A 121 -4.14 3.37 12.31
N ALA A 122 -3.84 4.30 11.39
CA ALA A 122 -3.69 5.71 11.66
C ALA A 122 -4.77 6.52 10.95
N ASP A 123 -5.00 7.74 11.44
CA ASP A 123 -5.77 8.75 10.71
C ASP A 123 -4.77 9.76 10.12
N GLN A 124 -4.78 9.94 8.80
CA GLN A 124 -3.73 10.71 8.11
C GLN A 124 -3.62 12.17 8.55
N CYS A 125 -4.71 12.77 9.05
CA CYS A 125 -4.66 14.09 9.69
C CYS A 125 -3.68 14.16 10.87
N GLN A 126 -3.45 13.05 11.57
CA GLN A 126 -2.46 12.96 12.65
C GLN A 126 -1.02 12.80 12.15
N LEU A 127 -0.87 12.60 10.84
CA LEU A 127 0.40 12.52 10.14
C LEU A 127 0.64 13.73 9.22
N GLY A 128 -0.16 14.80 9.38
CA GLY A 128 -0.02 16.05 8.65
C GLY A 128 -0.75 16.11 7.30
N GLN A 129 -1.69 15.20 7.03
CA GLN A 129 -2.50 15.28 5.82
C GLN A 129 -3.51 16.43 5.91
N GLU A 130 -3.46 17.34 4.94
CA GLU A 130 -4.35 18.48 4.80
C GLU A 130 -5.02 18.50 3.42
N ALA A 131 -6.20 19.10 3.34
CA ALA A 131 -6.87 19.45 2.08
C ALA A 131 -6.26 20.70 1.46
N GLU A 132 -6.65 21.05 0.24
CA GLU A 132 -6.19 22.26 -0.45
C GLU A 132 -6.47 23.57 0.34
N ASN A 133 -7.51 23.58 1.16
CA ASN A 133 -7.87 24.70 2.03
C ASN A 133 -7.12 24.70 3.39
N GLY A 134 -6.18 23.78 3.61
CA GLY A 134 -5.41 23.65 4.85
C GLY A 134 -6.14 22.92 5.99
N GLU A 135 -7.36 22.42 5.76
CA GLU A 135 -8.06 21.64 6.79
C GLU A 135 -7.51 20.22 6.91
N PRO A 136 -7.36 19.70 8.15
CA PRO A 136 -6.89 18.34 8.36
C PRO A 136 -7.87 17.31 7.80
N VAL A 137 -7.39 16.41 6.94
CA VAL A 137 -8.21 15.34 6.33
C VAL A 137 -8.09 14.05 7.12
N LYS A 138 -9.20 13.60 7.70
CA LYS A 138 -9.29 12.30 8.36
C LYS A 138 -9.43 11.19 7.31
N LYS A 139 -8.33 10.54 6.98
CA LYS A 139 -8.31 9.37 6.10
C LYS A 139 -7.76 8.17 6.87
N PRO A 140 -8.62 7.27 7.36
CA PRO A 140 -8.16 6.06 8.06
C PRO A 140 -7.31 5.20 7.13
N THR A 141 -6.07 4.96 7.52
CA THR A 141 -5.07 4.24 6.74
C THR A 141 -4.49 3.10 7.57
N GLY A 142 -4.45 1.91 6.99
CA GLY A 142 -3.80 0.74 7.59
C GLY A 142 -2.34 0.68 7.18
N PHE A 143 -1.49 0.40 8.14
CA PHE A 143 -0.06 0.16 7.96
C PHE A 143 0.29 -1.25 8.46
N MET A 144 1.02 -2.03 7.66
CA MET A 144 1.51 -3.35 8.02
C MET A 144 3.03 -3.37 7.87
N SER A 145 3.74 -3.86 8.88
CA SER A 145 5.19 -3.93 8.89
C SER A 145 5.69 -5.08 9.76
N ASN A 146 6.93 -5.50 9.55
CA ASN A 146 7.71 -6.35 10.44
C ASN A 146 8.63 -5.54 11.39
N CYS A 147 8.35 -4.25 11.57
CA CYS A 147 9.08 -3.36 12.50
C CYS A 147 8.07 -2.70 13.44
N GLU A 148 8.09 -3.08 14.71
CA GLU A 148 7.21 -2.57 15.75
C GLU A 148 7.43 -1.07 15.97
N ASP A 149 8.67 -0.60 15.99
CA ASP A 149 9.00 0.82 16.18
C ASP A 149 8.38 1.71 15.09
N ILE A 150 8.34 1.24 13.84
CA ILE A 150 7.69 1.98 12.74
C ILE A 150 6.18 2.03 12.99
N LEU A 151 5.57 0.91 13.37
CA LEU A 151 4.13 0.83 13.61
C LEU A 151 3.70 1.70 14.80
N ASP A 152 4.48 1.74 15.86
CA ASP A 152 4.22 2.58 17.05
C ASP A 152 4.23 4.07 16.69
N GLN A 153 5.17 4.51 15.86
CA GLN A 153 5.20 5.90 15.37
C GLN A 153 4.02 6.24 14.47
N LEU A 154 3.48 5.26 13.74
CA LEU A 154 2.34 5.46 12.83
C LEU A 154 0.99 5.27 13.52
N HIS A 155 0.91 4.62 14.68
CA HIS A 155 -0.34 4.33 15.37
C HIS A 155 -0.93 5.59 16.04
N ARG A 156 -1.42 6.54 15.22
CA ARG A 156 -1.99 7.82 15.65
C ARG A 156 -3.44 7.94 15.21
N ARG A 157 -4.36 8.00 16.20
CA ARG A 157 -5.80 8.10 15.95
C ARG A 157 -6.30 9.52 16.23
N CYS A 158 -7.12 10.03 15.33
CA CYS A 158 -7.80 11.31 15.51
C CYS A 158 -8.88 11.20 16.58
N THR A 159 -8.84 12.09 17.56
CA THR A 159 -9.84 12.14 18.64
C THR A 159 -11.08 12.95 18.25
N GLY A 160 -11.05 13.66 17.13
CA GLY A 160 -12.13 14.55 16.71
C GLY A 160 -12.35 15.78 17.61
N LYS A 161 -11.55 15.93 18.68
CA LYS A 161 -11.69 17.05 19.63
C LYS A 161 -10.77 18.21 19.22
N GLY A 162 -11.37 19.41 19.03
CA GLY A 162 -10.64 20.68 18.96
C GLY A 162 -10.02 21.07 17.63
N GLY A 163 -10.32 20.37 16.56
CA GLY A 163 -9.92 20.76 15.21
C GLY A 163 -10.66 19.88 14.23
N GLY A 164 -11.56 20.46 13.47
CA GLY A 164 -12.43 19.71 12.56
C GLY A 164 -11.64 18.89 11.57
N CYS A 165 -11.44 17.62 11.89
CA CYS A 165 -11.10 16.62 10.89
C CYS A 165 -12.39 16.27 10.16
N SER A 166 -12.54 16.68 8.93
CA SER A 166 -13.63 16.26 8.04
C SER A 166 -13.45 14.80 7.59
#